data_058a367539af688aa13a89bd7f0f22c1
#
_entry.id   058a367539af688aa13a89bd7f0f22c1
#
_cell.length_a   1.000
_cell.length_b   1.000
_cell.length_c   1.000
_cell.angle_alpha   90.00
_cell.angle_beta   90.00
_cell.angle_gamma   90.00
#
_symmetry.space_group_name_H-M   'P 1'
#
loop_
_entity.id
_entity.type
_entity.pdbx_description
1 polymer ?
#
loop_
_entity_poly.entity_id
_entity_poly.type
_entity_poly.pdbx_seq_one_letter_code
_entity_poly.pdbx_strand_id
1 'polypeptide(L)'
;MPKRSRPRRGSLQFWPRKRAARIYPRVSHYALSKDVKPLGFAGWKAGMTHVQLVDANSASPTYGKVLTKAATIIDAPSLFVCAVRFYKKTSSGLKAIGEKWAEKIPKEINIEKKTLHGKGAAKESFDDVRLVVCTDPSKGGVKKKKPE
;
A
#
# COMPACT_ATOMS: atom_id res chain seq x y z
N MET A 1 -5.99 -25.40 -32.14
CA MET A 1 -7.19 -24.53 -32.13
C MET A 1 -7.90 -24.65 -30.78
N PRO A 2 -8.34 -23.57 -30.14
CA PRO A 2 -9.13 -23.67 -28.91
C PRO A 2 -10.48 -24.31 -29.23
N LYS A 3 -10.83 -25.39 -28.52
CA LYS A 3 -12.13 -26.05 -28.67
C LYS A 3 -13.23 -25.24 -28.00
N ARG A 4 -14.36 -25.02 -28.68
CA ARG A 4 -15.54 -24.30 -28.15
C ARG A 4 -16.18 -24.97 -26.92
N SER A 5 -16.04 -26.28 -26.77
CA SER A 5 -16.61 -27.10 -25.69
C SER A 5 -15.67 -27.29 -24.50
N ARG A 6 -14.81 -26.31 -24.21
CA ARG A 6 -13.88 -26.38 -23.08
C ARG A 6 -14.62 -26.08 -21.77
N PRO A 7 -14.42 -26.89 -20.71
CA PRO A 7 -14.94 -26.57 -19.39
C PRO A 7 -14.49 -25.20 -18.94
N ARG A 8 -15.33 -24.49 -18.18
CA ARG A 8 -14.99 -23.21 -17.58
C ARG A 8 -13.78 -23.35 -16.65
N ARG A 9 -12.84 -22.40 -16.71
CA ARG A 9 -11.63 -22.37 -15.87
C ARG A 9 -11.59 -21.13 -14.98
N GLY A 10 -10.99 -21.30 -13.83
CA GLY A 10 -10.79 -20.24 -12.83
C GLY A 10 -11.99 -20.04 -11.90
N SER A 11 -11.76 -19.39 -10.76
CA SER A 11 -12.81 -19.11 -9.77
C SER A 11 -13.76 -18.02 -10.24
N LEU A 12 -15.06 -18.20 -10.01
CA LEU A 12 -16.09 -17.18 -10.24
C LEU A 12 -16.03 -16.06 -9.20
N GLN A 13 -15.43 -16.28 -8.05
CA GLN A 13 -15.27 -15.27 -7.00
C GLN A 13 -14.43 -14.07 -7.43
N PHE A 14 -13.59 -14.25 -8.46
CA PHE A 14 -12.73 -13.20 -9.03
C PHE A 14 -13.29 -12.63 -10.34
N TRP A 15 -14.60 -12.65 -10.53
CA TRP A 15 -15.29 -12.07 -11.67
C TRP A 15 -16.00 -10.77 -11.29
N PRO A 16 -16.10 -9.82 -12.25
CA PRO A 16 -15.47 -9.75 -13.56
C PRO A 16 -13.97 -9.47 -13.46
N ARG A 17 -13.15 -10.15 -14.28
CA ARG A 17 -11.71 -9.93 -14.33
C ARG A 17 -11.39 -8.68 -15.13
N LYS A 18 -11.12 -7.60 -14.44
CA LYS A 18 -10.77 -6.30 -15.03
C LYS A 18 -9.33 -5.93 -14.66
N ARG A 19 -8.70 -5.14 -15.52
CA ARG A 19 -7.45 -4.50 -15.16
C ARG A 19 -7.71 -3.49 -14.05
N ALA A 20 -6.88 -3.51 -13.00
CA ALA A 20 -6.99 -2.54 -11.92
C ALA A 20 -6.76 -1.12 -12.44
N ALA A 21 -7.55 -0.16 -11.96
CA ALA A 21 -7.39 1.25 -12.29
C ALA A 21 -6.13 1.87 -11.66
N ARG A 22 -5.61 1.23 -10.59
CA ARG A 22 -4.46 1.69 -9.82
C ARG A 22 -3.43 0.58 -9.70
N ILE A 23 -2.17 0.96 -9.66
CA ILE A 23 -1.07 0.02 -9.47
C ILE A 23 -0.87 -0.36 -7.99
N TYR A 24 -1.23 0.54 -7.08
CA TYR A 24 -1.20 0.30 -5.64
C TYR A 24 -2.52 -0.29 -5.12
N PRO A 25 -2.48 -1.14 -4.08
CA PRO A 25 -3.69 -1.71 -3.49
C PRO A 25 -4.48 -0.65 -2.71
N ARG A 26 -5.79 -0.82 -2.66
CA ARG A 26 -6.65 -0.05 -1.77
C ARG A 26 -6.74 -0.74 -0.41
N VAL A 27 -6.32 -0.06 0.63
CA VAL A 27 -6.47 -0.52 2.01
C VAL A 27 -7.70 0.15 2.60
N SER A 28 -8.74 -0.63 2.93
CA SER A 28 -9.99 -0.13 3.50
C SER A 28 -9.98 -0.06 5.02
N HIS A 29 -9.22 -0.94 5.68
CA HIS A 29 -9.14 -1.03 7.13
C HIS A 29 -7.70 -1.14 7.60
N TYR A 30 -7.40 -0.46 8.69
CA TYR A 30 -6.15 -0.56 9.41
C TYR A 30 -6.43 -1.09 10.81
N ALA A 31 -5.50 -1.85 11.37
CA ALA A 31 -5.58 -2.26 12.77
C ALA A 31 -5.51 -1.04 13.69
N LEU A 32 -6.36 -1.01 14.71
CA LEU A 32 -6.30 0.05 15.71
C LEU A 32 -5.00 -0.08 16.51
N SER A 33 -4.32 1.03 16.72
CA SER A 33 -3.13 1.12 17.56
C SER A 33 -3.33 2.20 18.60
N LYS A 34 -2.86 1.94 19.83
CA LYS A 34 -2.83 2.94 20.90
C LYS A 34 -1.70 3.95 20.68
N ASP A 35 -0.63 3.54 20.00
CA ASP A 35 0.53 4.36 19.73
C ASP A 35 0.36 5.14 18.43
N VAL A 36 0.89 6.35 18.40
CA VAL A 36 0.95 7.18 17.19
C VAL A 36 2.08 6.65 16.31
N LYS A 37 1.74 5.86 15.30
CA LYS A 37 2.68 5.27 14.35
C LYS A 37 2.06 5.11 12.97
N PRO A 38 2.87 5.09 11.88
CA PRO A 38 2.39 4.72 10.56
C PRO A 38 1.85 3.28 10.58
N LEU A 39 0.64 3.06 10.05
CA LEU A 39 -0.01 1.74 10.05
C LEU A 39 0.19 0.97 8.74
N GLY A 40 0.89 1.52 7.78
CA GLY A 40 1.18 0.86 6.53
C GLY A 40 2.43 1.39 5.86
N PHE A 41 3.03 0.59 5.01
CA PHE A 41 4.18 0.96 4.21
C PHE A 41 4.04 0.40 2.80
N ALA A 42 4.55 1.11 1.79
CA ALA A 42 4.52 0.67 0.40
C ALA A 42 5.88 0.12 -0.01
N GLY A 43 5.86 -1.00 -0.72
CA GLY A 43 7.04 -1.61 -1.29
C GLY A 43 6.72 -2.29 -2.62
N TRP A 44 7.76 -2.60 -3.39
CA TRP A 44 7.63 -3.29 -4.66
C TRP A 44 8.09 -4.74 -4.56
N LYS A 45 7.33 -5.64 -5.15
CA LYS A 45 7.76 -7.02 -5.30
C LYS A 45 8.89 -7.08 -6.32
N ALA A 46 10.12 -7.33 -5.84
CA ALA A 46 11.31 -7.48 -6.67
C ALA A 46 11.43 -8.88 -7.27
N GLY A 47 11.05 -9.92 -6.51
CA GLY A 47 11.15 -11.28 -6.97
C GLY A 47 10.71 -12.29 -5.92
N MET A 48 10.98 -13.55 -6.19
CA MET A 48 10.74 -14.66 -5.28
C MET A 48 12.00 -15.52 -5.15
N THR A 49 12.22 -16.06 -3.96
CA THR A 49 13.32 -16.96 -3.64
C THR A 49 12.88 -18.02 -2.66
N HIS A 50 13.79 -18.91 -2.30
CA HIS A 50 13.61 -19.88 -1.24
C HIS A 50 14.51 -19.53 -0.06
N VAL A 51 13.94 -19.58 1.14
CA VAL A 51 14.65 -19.30 2.39
C VAL A 51 14.66 -20.57 3.23
N GLN A 52 15.82 -20.90 3.76
CA GLN A 52 15.95 -21.97 4.77
C GLN A 52 15.77 -21.36 6.15
N LEU A 53 14.91 -21.92 6.94
CA LEU A 53 14.64 -21.50 8.31
C LEU A 53 14.52 -22.71 9.22
N VAL A 54 14.92 -22.54 10.48
CA VAL A 54 14.71 -23.54 11.52
C VAL A 54 13.31 -23.34 12.10
N ASP A 55 12.53 -24.42 12.19
CA ASP A 55 11.21 -24.37 12.79
C ASP A 55 11.33 -24.19 14.30
N ALA A 56 10.96 -23.01 14.79
CA ALA A 56 10.97 -22.66 16.21
C ALA A 56 9.64 -22.93 16.93
N ASN A 57 8.62 -23.45 16.22
CA ASN A 57 7.32 -23.75 16.82
C ASN A 57 7.37 -25.09 17.56
N SER A 58 7.36 -25.07 18.88
CA SER A 58 7.41 -26.27 19.74
C SER A 58 6.22 -27.22 19.53
N ALA A 59 5.08 -26.75 19.06
CA ALA A 59 3.90 -27.55 18.75
C ALA A 59 3.95 -28.21 17.36
N SER A 60 4.97 -27.93 16.56
CA SER A 60 5.12 -28.48 15.22
C SER A 60 5.86 -29.82 15.21
N PRO A 61 5.43 -30.80 14.42
CA PRO A 61 6.15 -32.07 14.24
C PRO A 61 7.52 -31.88 13.57
N THR A 62 7.80 -30.70 13.04
CA THR A 62 9.07 -30.33 12.40
C THR A 62 9.95 -29.45 13.27
N TYR A 63 9.63 -29.32 14.55
CA TYR A 63 10.42 -28.54 15.51
C TYR A 63 11.92 -28.86 15.45
N GLY A 64 12.74 -27.83 15.39
CA GLY A 64 14.21 -27.94 15.28
C GLY A 64 14.76 -28.37 13.93
N LYS A 65 13.89 -28.71 12.96
CA LYS A 65 14.34 -29.10 11.59
C LYS A 65 14.48 -27.87 10.69
N VAL A 66 15.41 -27.96 9.74
CA VAL A 66 15.57 -26.95 8.68
C VAL A 66 14.48 -27.14 7.62
N LEU A 67 13.66 -26.14 7.42
CA LEU A 67 12.61 -26.12 6.40
C LEU A 67 12.95 -25.12 5.30
N THR A 68 12.70 -25.51 4.06
CA THR A 68 12.82 -24.62 2.91
C THR A 68 11.44 -24.08 2.58
N LYS A 69 11.27 -22.75 2.64
CA LYS A 69 10.01 -22.07 2.31
C LYS A 69 10.20 -21.04 1.20
N ALA A 70 9.20 -20.93 0.33
CA ALA A 70 9.17 -19.86 -0.65
C ALA A 70 8.98 -18.51 0.03
N ALA A 71 9.76 -17.52 -0.37
CA ALA A 71 9.72 -16.15 0.15
C ALA A 71 9.63 -15.14 -0.98
N THR A 72 8.93 -14.05 -0.75
CA THR A 72 8.86 -12.91 -1.66
C THR A 72 9.84 -11.84 -1.20
N ILE A 73 10.66 -11.36 -2.11
CA ILE A 73 11.56 -10.23 -1.89
C ILE A 73 10.78 -8.95 -2.18
N ILE A 74 10.69 -8.09 -1.20
CA ILE A 74 10.05 -6.77 -1.31
C ILE A 74 11.12 -5.70 -1.15
N ASP A 75 11.23 -4.85 -2.14
CA ASP A 75 12.06 -3.64 -2.10
C ASP A 75 11.23 -2.50 -1.50
N ALA A 76 11.66 -1.94 -0.39
CA ALA A 76 10.93 -0.95 0.39
C ALA A 76 11.78 0.29 0.67
N PRO A 77 12.06 1.11 -0.36
CA PRO A 77 12.78 2.37 -0.18
C PRO A 77 11.99 3.37 0.64
N SER A 78 12.66 4.42 1.13
CA SER A 78 12.01 5.48 1.90
C SER A 78 10.88 6.15 1.12
N LEU A 79 9.75 6.38 1.79
CA LEU A 79 8.62 7.13 1.24
C LEU A 79 8.74 8.61 1.61
N PHE A 80 8.26 9.48 0.72
CA PHE A 80 8.14 10.89 0.99
C PHE A 80 6.71 11.24 1.43
N VAL A 81 6.58 11.92 2.57
CA VAL A 81 5.27 12.40 3.06
C VAL A 81 4.97 13.74 2.43
N CYS A 82 4.02 13.77 1.50
CA CYS A 82 3.62 14.96 0.76
C CYS A 82 2.62 15.81 1.54
N ALA A 83 1.67 15.19 2.22
CA ALA A 83 0.64 15.89 2.97
C ALA A 83 0.07 15.05 4.11
N VAL A 84 -0.61 15.74 5.01
CA VAL A 84 -1.47 15.16 6.05
C VAL A 84 -2.91 15.51 5.70
N ARG A 85 -3.80 14.54 5.67
CA ARG A 85 -5.23 14.71 5.38
C ARG A 85 -6.05 14.37 6.60
N PHE A 86 -6.96 15.27 6.94
CA PHE A 86 -7.84 15.17 8.10
C PHE A 86 -9.23 14.69 7.66
N TYR A 87 -9.79 13.79 8.44
CA TYR A 87 -11.11 13.22 8.18
C TYR A 87 -12.04 13.37 9.36
N LYS A 88 -13.31 13.55 9.05
CA LYS A 88 -14.42 13.53 10.01
C LYS A 88 -15.33 12.34 9.71
N LYS A 89 -15.75 11.66 10.75
CA LYS A 89 -16.69 10.54 10.65
C LYS A 89 -18.10 11.10 10.48
N THR A 90 -18.76 10.71 9.42
CA THR A 90 -20.15 11.08 9.13
C THR A 90 -21.01 9.83 9.00
N SER A 91 -22.33 9.98 8.98
CA SER A 91 -23.28 8.87 8.77
C SER A 91 -23.02 8.12 7.45
N SER A 92 -22.48 8.79 6.44
CA SER A 92 -22.12 8.23 5.13
C SER A 92 -20.68 7.73 5.03
N GLY A 93 -19.89 7.76 6.12
CA GLY A 93 -18.49 7.34 6.16
C GLY A 93 -17.51 8.47 6.46
N LEU A 94 -16.23 8.25 6.17
CA LEU A 94 -15.17 9.24 6.40
C LEU A 94 -15.17 10.31 5.30
N LYS A 95 -15.36 11.57 5.69
CA LYS A 95 -15.28 12.74 4.81
C LYS A 95 -13.98 13.50 5.07
N ALA A 96 -13.22 13.81 4.02
CA ALA A 96 -12.05 14.67 4.13
C ALA A 96 -12.49 16.13 4.41
N ILE A 97 -11.91 16.74 5.44
CA ILE A 97 -12.22 18.12 5.87
C ILE A 97 -11.15 19.08 5.35
N GLY A 98 -9.88 18.67 5.41
CA GLY A 98 -8.77 19.51 5.01
C GLY A 98 -7.48 18.75 4.83
N GLU A 99 -6.51 19.44 4.25
CA GLU A 99 -5.17 18.90 4.00
C GLU A 99 -4.11 19.93 4.35
N LYS A 100 -3.01 19.46 4.93
CA LYS A 100 -1.81 20.27 5.13
C LYS A 100 -0.68 19.68 4.31
N TRP A 101 -0.25 20.41 3.30
CA TRP A 101 0.84 20.00 2.41
C TRP A 101 2.21 20.38 2.98
N ALA A 102 3.23 19.60 2.63
CA ALA A 102 4.62 19.89 2.95
C ALA A 102 5.07 21.16 2.19
N GLU A 103 5.86 22.00 2.85
CA GLU A 103 6.39 23.24 2.26
C GLU A 103 7.38 22.94 1.12
N LYS A 104 8.18 21.91 1.27
CA LYS A 104 9.18 21.49 0.29
C LYS A 104 8.81 20.09 -0.23
N ILE A 105 8.37 20.02 -1.47
CA ILE A 105 8.11 18.78 -2.17
C ILE A 105 9.22 18.60 -3.23
N PRO A 106 9.88 17.43 -3.30
CA PRO A 106 10.91 17.17 -4.32
C PRO A 106 10.36 17.40 -5.72
N LYS A 107 11.17 18.00 -6.58
CA LYS A 107 10.78 18.32 -7.99
C LYS A 107 10.46 17.07 -8.82
N GLU A 108 11.04 15.94 -8.43
CA GLU A 108 10.81 14.63 -9.05
C GLU A 108 9.37 14.15 -8.87
N ILE A 109 8.70 14.62 -7.80
CA ILE A 109 7.31 14.34 -7.51
C ILE A 109 6.45 15.41 -8.23
N ASN A 110 6.07 15.11 -9.45
CA ASN A 110 5.22 16.01 -10.24
C ASN A 110 3.77 15.90 -9.75
N ILE A 111 3.42 16.69 -8.74
CA ILE A 111 2.04 16.80 -8.25
C ILE A 111 1.35 17.88 -9.09
N GLU A 112 0.30 17.49 -9.79
CA GLU A 112 -0.52 18.46 -10.52
C GLU A 112 -1.11 19.47 -9.52
N LYS A 113 -0.96 20.77 -9.82
CA LYS A 113 -1.45 21.88 -8.98
C LYS A 113 -2.95 21.80 -8.65
N LYS A 114 -3.73 21.08 -9.47
CA LYS A 114 -5.15 20.80 -9.24
C LYS A 114 -5.40 19.91 -8.01
N THR A 115 -4.43 19.09 -7.64
CA THR A 115 -4.54 18.17 -6.48
C THR A 115 -4.26 18.92 -5.17
N LEU A 116 -3.72 20.14 -5.24
CA LEU A 116 -3.42 21.01 -4.09
C LEU A 116 -4.64 21.76 -3.54
N HIS A 117 -5.86 21.33 -3.87
CA HIS A 117 -7.08 21.93 -3.36
C HIS A 117 -7.30 21.58 -1.90
N GLY A 118 -6.99 22.52 -1.03
CA GLY A 118 -7.19 22.41 0.40
C GLY A 118 -6.14 23.16 1.20
N LYS A 119 -5.93 24.44 0.89
CA LYS A 119 -5.11 25.36 1.71
C LYS A 119 -5.78 25.71 3.06
N GLY A 120 -6.51 24.77 3.65
CA GLY A 120 -7.11 24.93 4.97
C GLY A 120 -6.44 23.95 5.93
N ALA A 121 -5.62 24.44 6.85
CA ALA A 121 -5.41 23.70 8.08
C ALA A 121 -6.79 23.38 8.64
N ALA A 122 -7.01 22.12 9.06
CA ALA A 122 -8.28 21.74 9.66
C ALA A 122 -8.57 22.68 10.83
N LYS A 123 -9.48 23.62 10.63
CA LYS A 123 -10.00 24.49 11.71
C LYS A 123 -11.08 23.78 12.52
N GLU A 124 -11.55 22.64 12.04
CA GLU A 124 -12.58 21.83 12.67
C GLU A 124 -11.98 20.64 13.41
N SER A 125 -12.71 20.10 14.38
CA SER A 125 -12.38 18.84 15.04
C SER A 125 -12.37 17.71 14.03
N PHE A 126 -11.34 16.87 14.06
CA PHE A 126 -11.17 15.70 13.19
C PHE A 126 -11.12 14.41 14.02
N ASP A 127 -11.54 13.31 13.41
CA ASP A 127 -11.61 12.00 14.08
C ASP A 127 -10.51 11.04 13.59
N ASP A 128 -10.01 11.23 12.36
CA ASP A 128 -8.99 10.38 11.76
C ASP A 128 -7.99 11.20 10.93
N VAL A 129 -6.76 10.78 10.93
CA VAL A 129 -5.65 11.43 10.23
C VAL A 129 -4.96 10.42 9.32
N ARG A 130 -4.75 10.79 8.05
CA ARG A 130 -4.05 9.96 7.08
C ARG A 130 -2.93 10.73 6.40
N LEU A 131 -1.84 10.03 6.17
CA LEU A 131 -0.72 10.56 5.42
C LEU A 131 -0.94 10.37 3.92
N VAL A 132 -0.65 11.40 3.14
CA VAL A 132 -0.49 11.30 1.68
C VAL A 132 0.99 11.10 1.43
N VAL A 133 1.35 9.89 1.05
CA VAL A 133 2.74 9.51 0.80
C VAL A 133 2.99 9.33 -0.68
N CYS A 134 4.23 9.53 -1.09
CA CYS A 134 4.67 9.32 -2.45
C CYS A 134 5.92 8.44 -2.45
N THR A 135 6.00 7.54 -3.41
CA THR A 135 7.17 6.69 -3.61
C THR A 135 8.26 7.44 -4.36
N ASP A 136 9.51 7.11 -4.06
CA ASP A 136 10.67 7.57 -4.85
C ASP A 136 11.24 6.39 -5.65
N PRO A 137 10.89 6.25 -6.92
CA PRO A 137 11.30 5.12 -7.74
C PRO A 137 12.80 5.13 -8.06
N SER A 138 13.49 6.27 -7.90
CA SER A 138 14.93 6.38 -8.15
C SER A 138 15.76 5.66 -7.08
N LYS A 139 15.22 5.54 -5.87
CA LYS A 139 15.84 4.82 -4.75
C LYS A 139 15.53 3.33 -4.72
N GLY A 140 14.59 2.88 -5.52
CA GLY A 140 14.24 1.47 -5.62
C GLY A 140 15.07 0.75 -6.68
N GLY A 141 15.36 -0.53 -6.48
CA GLY A 141 15.97 -1.39 -7.49
C GLY A 141 15.04 -1.71 -8.68
N VAL A 142 13.80 -1.27 -8.63
CA VAL A 142 12.79 -1.50 -9.66
C VAL A 142 12.87 -0.40 -10.72
N LYS A 143 12.91 -0.78 -12.00
CA LYS A 143 13.00 0.14 -13.15
C LYS A 143 11.70 0.95 -13.37
N LYS A 144 11.12 1.53 -12.33
CA LYS A 144 10.00 2.46 -12.44
C LYS A 144 10.52 3.89 -12.57
N LYS A 145 9.82 4.69 -13.40
CA LYS A 145 10.22 6.08 -13.66
C LYS A 145 9.28 7.10 -13.02
N LYS A 146 8.04 6.71 -12.70
CA LYS A 146 7.03 7.62 -12.13
C LYS A 146 6.78 7.33 -10.66
N PRO A 147 6.78 8.35 -9.79
CA PRO A 147 6.30 8.26 -8.42
C PRO A 147 4.82 7.84 -8.35
N GLU A 148 4.43 7.18 -7.26
CA GLU A 148 3.05 6.72 -6.99
C GLU A 148 2.61 7.10 -5.60
#